data_377ddb138b34df9a0aba9b341d3891b3
#
_entry.id   377ddb138b34df9a0aba9b341d3891b3
#
_cell.length_a   1.000
_cell.length_b   1.000
_cell.length_c   1.000
_cell.angle_alpha   90.00
_cell.angle_beta   90.00
_cell.angle_gamma   90.00
#
_symmetry.space_group_name_H-M   'P 1'
#
loop_
_entity.id
_entity.type
_entity.pdbx_description
1 polymer ?
#
loop_
_entity_poly.entity_id
_entity_poly.type
_entity_poly.pdbx_seq_one_letter_code
_entity_poly.pdbx_strand_id
1 'polypeptide(L)'
;MNADDKINLQNILQQTDVEETTSKIRVLKHSQQIKEDVTRMIELKKKYARLRSSNASQFESMCIKQCNFLFTNYTNIYNKLYKDELDLNILANFIDVLKRIEDGEIDQHEGSYLVGQLLKKIYVDSAIRHSENVDRRNAKNTKTTSKPVQKPKRVSWAQFKQMNTDDSL
;
A
#
# COMPACT_ATOMS: atom_id res chain seq x y z
N MET A 1 16.81 19.74 5.53
CA MET A 1 17.61 19.36 4.35
C MET A 1 19.03 19.91 4.54
N ASN A 2 20.06 19.04 4.43
CA ASN A 2 21.46 19.45 4.59
C ASN A 2 21.93 20.22 3.36
N ALA A 3 23.03 21.01 3.51
CA ALA A 3 23.57 21.81 2.38
C ALA A 3 23.97 20.91 1.19
N ASP A 4 24.56 19.75 1.47
CA ASP A 4 24.96 18.77 0.44
C ASP A 4 23.74 18.18 -0.29
N ASP A 5 22.63 17.94 0.41
CA ASP A 5 21.38 17.47 -0.20
C ASP A 5 20.80 18.51 -1.17
N LYS A 6 20.91 19.83 -0.82
CA LYS A 6 20.46 20.92 -1.71
C LYS A 6 21.27 20.97 -3.00
N ILE A 7 22.61 20.85 -2.89
CA ILE A 7 23.51 20.88 -4.05
C ILE A 7 23.24 19.68 -4.95
N ASN A 8 23.11 18.47 -4.39
CA ASN A 8 22.81 17.27 -5.15
C ASN A 8 21.45 17.37 -5.86
N LEU A 9 20.44 17.91 -5.18
CA LEU A 9 19.12 18.10 -5.77
C LEU A 9 19.16 19.12 -6.91
N GLN A 10 19.88 20.25 -6.76
CA GLN A 10 20.06 21.23 -7.82
C GLN A 10 20.77 20.64 -9.05
N ASN A 11 21.79 19.81 -8.84
CA ASN A 11 22.50 19.13 -9.93
C ASN A 11 21.57 18.15 -10.69
N ILE A 12 20.74 17.40 -9.98
CA ILE A 12 19.74 16.50 -10.57
C ILE A 12 18.70 17.29 -11.35
N LEU A 13 18.21 18.39 -10.82
CA LEU A 13 17.20 19.25 -11.47
C LEU A 13 17.74 19.90 -12.75
N GLN A 14 19.03 20.31 -12.77
CA GLN A 14 19.66 20.85 -13.98
C GLN A 14 19.89 19.82 -15.08
N GLN A 15 20.03 18.54 -14.71
CA GLN A 15 20.23 17.42 -15.65
C GLN A 15 18.91 16.82 -16.17
N THR A 16 17.80 17.10 -15.50
CA THR A 16 16.48 16.53 -15.83
C THR A 16 15.55 17.68 -16.23
N ASP A 17 14.88 17.54 -17.37
CA ASP A 17 13.88 18.51 -17.84
C ASP A 17 12.61 18.36 -16.95
N VAL A 18 12.66 18.96 -15.76
CA VAL A 18 11.59 18.84 -14.75
C VAL A 18 10.53 19.88 -15.03
N GLU A 19 9.34 19.42 -15.40
CA GLU A 19 8.17 20.27 -15.55
C GLU A 19 7.81 20.95 -14.22
N GLU A 20 7.73 22.26 -14.20
CA GLU A 20 7.38 23.04 -13.01
C GLU A 20 5.89 22.92 -12.71
N THR A 21 5.53 22.01 -11.81
CA THR A 21 4.13 21.71 -11.46
C THR A 21 3.64 22.43 -10.21
N THR A 22 4.48 23.19 -9.52
CA THR A 22 4.16 23.89 -8.26
C THR A 22 2.98 24.82 -8.39
N SER A 23 2.92 25.58 -9.51
CA SER A 23 1.79 26.47 -9.79
C SER A 23 0.48 25.70 -9.95
N LYS A 24 0.51 24.54 -10.61
CA LYS A 24 -0.66 23.66 -10.75
C LYS A 24 -1.13 23.14 -9.38
N ILE A 25 -0.21 22.70 -8.51
CA ILE A 25 -0.51 22.21 -7.16
C ILE A 25 -1.17 23.31 -6.32
N ARG A 26 -0.64 24.52 -6.36
CA ARG A 26 -1.18 25.68 -5.63
C ARG A 26 -2.57 26.11 -6.08
N VAL A 27 -2.88 25.93 -7.36
CA VAL A 27 -4.20 26.21 -7.92
C VAL A 27 -5.22 25.14 -7.54
N LEU A 28 -4.84 23.87 -7.61
CA LEU A 28 -5.73 22.73 -7.40
C LEU A 28 -6.14 22.54 -5.93
N LYS A 29 -5.23 22.79 -4.97
CA LYS A 29 -5.46 22.68 -3.51
C LYS A 29 -6.16 21.38 -3.09
N HIS A 30 -5.61 20.25 -3.53
CA HIS A 30 -6.21 18.93 -3.30
C HIS A 30 -6.02 18.40 -1.86
N SER A 31 -5.11 18.98 -1.05
CA SER A 31 -4.79 18.47 0.29
C SER A 31 -6.01 18.33 1.19
N GLN A 32 -6.90 19.31 1.17
CA GLN A 32 -8.11 19.31 1.97
C GLN A 32 -9.08 18.19 1.53
N GLN A 33 -9.29 18.03 0.23
CA GLN A 33 -10.18 17.01 -0.31
C GLN A 33 -9.66 15.59 -0.05
N ILE A 34 -8.34 15.40 -0.17
CA ILE A 34 -7.70 14.13 0.19
C ILE A 34 -7.94 13.82 1.67
N LYS A 35 -7.70 14.79 2.56
CA LYS A 35 -7.88 14.64 4.01
C LYS A 35 -9.32 14.27 4.37
N GLU A 36 -10.29 14.91 3.75
CA GLU A 36 -11.72 14.64 3.98
C GLU A 36 -12.11 13.23 3.55
N ASP A 37 -11.68 12.80 2.35
CA ASP A 37 -11.99 11.46 1.87
C ASP A 37 -11.28 10.36 2.67
N VAL A 38 -10.05 10.60 3.12
CA VAL A 38 -9.32 9.68 4.03
C VAL A 38 -10.08 9.53 5.35
N THR A 39 -10.49 10.65 5.95
CA THR A 39 -11.25 10.64 7.21
C THR A 39 -12.57 9.90 7.04
N ARG A 40 -13.31 10.20 5.97
CA ARG A 40 -14.57 9.53 5.62
C ARG A 40 -14.40 8.03 5.43
N MET A 41 -13.34 7.59 4.75
CA MET A 41 -13.03 6.17 4.58
C MET A 41 -12.79 5.46 5.93
N ILE A 42 -12.07 6.10 6.85
CA ILE A 42 -11.82 5.56 8.19
C ILE A 42 -13.12 5.43 8.98
N GLU A 43 -13.99 6.43 8.92
CA GLU A 43 -15.31 6.41 9.56
C GLU A 43 -16.22 5.33 8.99
N LEU A 44 -16.28 5.18 7.67
CA LEU A 44 -17.04 4.13 6.99
C LEU A 44 -16.59 2.74 7.44
N LYS A 45 -15.29 2.51 7.53
CA LYS A 45 -14.74 1.22 8.00
C LYS A 45 -15.12 0.91 9.44
N LYS A 46 -15.14 1.93 10.31
CA LYS A 46 -15.57 1.77 11.71
C LYS A 46 -17.08 1.51 11.80
N LYS A 47 -17.87 2.34 11.13
CA LYS A 47 -19.35 2.28 11.20
C LYS A 47 -19.92 1.02 10.56
N TYR A 48 -19.37 0.59 9.44
CA TYR A 48 -19.89 -0.53 8.65
C TYR A 48 -18.98 -1.77 8.67
N ALA A 49 -18.30 -2.01 9.78
CA ALA A 49 -17.39 -3.17 9.94
C ALA A 49 -18.10 -4.51 9.67
N ARG A 50 -19.37 -4.66 10.08
CA ARG A 50 -20.18 -5.86 9.82
C ARG A 50 -20.47 -6.04 8.32
N LEU A 51 -20.86 -4.95 7.63
CA LEU A 51 -21.12 -4.98 6.18
C LEU A 51 -19.86 -5.35 5.39
N ARG A 52 -18.71 -4.82 5.80
CA ARG A 52 -17.41 -5.17 5.20
C ARG A 52 -17.13 -6.67 5.25
N SER A 53 -17.56 -7.35 6.32
CA SER A 53 -17.36 -8.80 6.49
C SER A 53 -18.43 -9.65 5.80
N SER A 54 -19.67 -9.18 5.75
CA SER A 54 -20.81 -9.94 5.20
C SER A 54 -20.99 -9.73 3.69
N ASN A 55 -20.81 -8.51 3.21
CA ASN A 55 -20.97 -8.16 1.79
C ASN A 55 -19.93 -7.13 1.36
N ALA A 56 -18.74 -7.63 1.01
CA ALA A 56 -17.59 -6.81 0.62
C ALA A 56 -17.87 -5.95 -0.63
N SER A 57 -18.61 -6.48 -1.61
CA SER A 57 -18.94 -5.75 -2.85
C SER A 57 -19.83 -4.54 -2.61
N GLN A 58 -20.84 -4.68 -1.75
CA GLN A 58 -21.71 -3.57 -1.40
C GLN A 58 -20.96 -2.51 -0.60
N PHE A 59 -20.09 -2.94 0.33
CA PHE A 59 -19.24 -2.03 1.09
C PHE A 59 -18.27 -1.26 0.18
N GLU A 60 -17.65 -1.93 -0.79
CA GLU A 60 -16.76 -1.31 -1.77
C GLU A 60 -17.49 -0.25 -2.61
N SER A 61 -18.66 -0.59 -3.15
CA SER A 61 -19.49 0.34 -3.93
C SER A 61 -19.87 1.59 -3.11
N MET A 62 -20.16 1.42 -1.83
CA MET A 62 -20.42 2.53 -0.92
C MET A 62 -19.19 3.39 -0.70
N CYS A 63 -18.01 2.79 -0.47
CA CYS A 63 -16.74 3.52 -0.30
C CYS A 63 -16.37 4.32 -1.55
N ILE A 64 -16.52 3.74 -2.75
CA ILE A 64 -16.26 4.45 -4.03
C ILE A 64 -17.17 5.68 -4.16
N LYS A 65 -18.45 5.55 -3.85
CA LYS A 65 -19.40 6.68 -3.93
C LYS A 65 -19.08 7.79 -2.93
N GLN A 66 -18.68 7.42 -1.70
CA GLN A 66 -18.45 8.38 -0.63
C GLN A 66 -17.06 9.05 -0.70
N CYS A 67 -16.06 8.35 -1.25
CA CYS A 67 -14.68 8.82 -1.39
C CYS A 67 -14.30 8.92 -2.88
N ASN A 68 -15.21 9.48 -3.69
CA ASN A 68 -15.07 9.50 -5.15
C ASN A 68 -13.87 10.33 -5.60
N PHE A 69 -13.57 11.43 -4.92
CA PHE A 69 -12.42 12.28 -5.27
C PHE A 69 -11.11 11.50 -5.17
N LEU A 70 -10.91 10.80 -4.04
CA LEU A 70 -9.72 9.99 -3.81
C LEU A 70 -9.66 8.79 -4.78
N PHE A 71 -10.79 8.15 -5.06
CA PHE A 71 -10.87 7.05 -6.01
C PHE A 71 -10.50 7.48 -7.43
N THR A 72 -11.00 8.63 -7.89
CA THR A 72 -10.80 9.09 -9.27
C THR A 72 -9.40 9.65 -9.49
N ASN A 73 -8.90 10.49 -8.57
CA ASN A 73 -7.65 11.22 -8.77
C ASN A 73 -6.43 10.49 -8.17
N TYR A 74 -6.62 9.69 -7.13
CA TYR A 74 -5.55 9.05 -6.35
C TYR A 74 -5.84 7.58 -6.09
N THR A 75 -6.19 6.82 -7.12
CA THR A 75 -6.62 5.42 -7.07
C THR A 75 -5.66 4.51 -6.28
N ASN A 76 -4.35 4.72 -6.41
CA ASN A 76 -3.35 3.93 -5.68
C ASN A 76 -3.45 4.14 -4.16
N ILE A 77 -3.60 5.40 -3.72
CA ILE A 77 -3.77 5.73 -2.31
C ILE A 77 -5.10 5.17 -1.79
N TYR A 78 -6.17 5.33 -2.57
CA TYR A 78 -7.49 4.77 -2.25
C TYR A 78 -7.40 3.25 -2.03
N ASN A 79 -6.82 2.50 -2.97
CA ASN A 79 -6.71 1.05 -2.89
C ASN A 79 -5.90 0.59 -1.67
N LYS A 80 -4.76 1.22 -1.40
CA LYS A 80 -3.93 0.91 -0.24
C LYS A 80 -4.63 1.25 1.07
N LEU A 81 -5.32 2.37 1.11
CA LEU A 81 -6.14 2.76 2.26
C LEU A 81 -7.29 1.77 2.47
N TYR A 82 -8.02 1.39 1.41
CA TYR A 82 -9.12 0.42 1.48
C TYR A 82 -8.68 -0.94 2.03
N LYS A 83 -7.48 -1.41 1.64
CA LYS A 83 -6.90 -2.70 2.06
C LYS A 83 -6.22 -2.67 3.42
N ASP A 84 -6.18 -1.53 4.12
CA ASP A 84 -5.42 -1.32 5.37
C ASP A 84 -3.90 -1.55 5.21
N GLU A 85 -3.36 -1.25 4.04
CA GLU A 85 -1.95 -1.40 3.71
C GLU A 85 -1.16 -0.08 3.86
N LEU A 86 -1.84 1.00 4.27
CA LEU A 86 -1.27 2.35 4.36
C LEU A 86 -1.12 2.78 5.81
N ASP A 87 0.04 3.35 6.14
CA ASP A 87 0.24 4.01 7.43
C ASP A 87 -0.41 5.39 7.44
N LEU A 88 -1.41 5.56 8.32
CA LEU A 88 -2.18 6.80 8.40
C LEU A 88 -1.34 7.98 8.91
N ASN A 89 -0.33 7.73 9.76
CA ASN A 89 0.54 8.80 10.26
C ASN A 89 1.44 9.31 9.14
N ILE A 90 1.98 8.41 8.33
CA ILE A 90 2.80 8.78 7.17
C ILE A 90 1.96 9.53 6.15
N LEU A 91 0.74 9.07 5.88
CA LEU A 91 -0.19 9.76 4.99
C LEU A 91 -0.55 11.16 5.50
N ALA A 92 -0.81 11.31 6.80
CA ALA A 92 -1.09 12.61 7.41
C ALA A 92 0.09 13.58 7.19
N ASN A 93 1.32 13.13 7.47
CA ASN A 93 2.52 13.94 7.23
C ASN A 93 2.66 14.34 5.74
N PHE A 94 2.33 13.42 4.82
CA PHE A 94 2.33 13.73 3.39
C PHE A 94 1.31 14.82 3.04
N ILE A 95 0.09 14.73 3.57
CA ILE A 95 -0.96 15.73 3.35
C ILE A 95 -0.55 17.09 3.94
N ASP A 96 0.09 17.10 5.11
CA ASP A 96 0.58 18.33 5.73
C ASP A 96 1.68 18.98 4.89
N VAL A 97 2.63 18.22 4.35
CA VAL A 97 3.65 18.74 3.43
C VAL A 97 3.00 19.29 2.17
N LEU A 98 2.04 18.55 1.59
CA LEU A 98 1.29 19.00 0.41
C LEU A 98 0.58 20.34 0.69
N LYS A 99 -0.07 20.47 1.84
CA LYS A 99 -0.71 21.72 2.25
C LYS A 99 0.28 22.88 2.35
N ARG A 100 1.46 22.66 2.95
CA ARG A 100 2.51 23.69 3.03
C ARG A 100 3.01 24.15 1.66
N ILE A 101 3.05 23.23 0.67
CA ILE A 101 3.35 23.59 -0.74
C ILE A 101 2.22 24.43 -1.33
N GLU A 102 0.97 24.05 -1.10
CA GLU A 102 -0.22 24.76 -1.57
C GLU A 102 -0.32 26.18 -1.00
N ASP A 103 0.04 26.33 0.28
CA ASP A 103 0.04 27.62 0.99
C ASP A 103 1.29 28.46 0.65
N GLY A 104 2.27 27.91 -0.05
CA GLY A 104 3.47 28.60 -0.49
C GLY A 104 4.57 28.75 0.58
N GLU A 105 4.46 28.02 1.70
CA GLU A 105 5.43 28.04 2.79
C GLU A 105 6.76 27.36 2.42
N ILE A 106 6.71 26.38 1.54
CA ILE A 106 7.85 25.56 1.10
C ILE A 106 8.08 25.83 -0.37
N ASP A 107 9.35 25.92 -0.78
CA ASP A 107 9.70 26.02 -2.18
C ASP A 107 9.55 24.66 -2.88
N GLN A 108 9.50 24.66 -4.22
CA GLN A 108 9.32 23.47 -5.02
C GLN A 108 10.41 22.42 -4.76
N HIS A 109 11.67 22.85 -4.60
CA HIS A 109 12.80 21.94 -4.47
C HIS A 109 12.79 21.24 -3.11
N GLU A 110 12.57 21.99 -2.05
CA GLU A 110 12.46 21.47 -0.69
C GLU A 110 11.20 20.59 -0.54
N GLY A 111 10.07 21.05 -1.09
CA GLY A 111 8.84 20.31 -1.11
C GLY A 111 8.96 18.99 -1.86
N SER A 112 9.55 18.99 -3.05
CA SER A 112 9.77 17.79 -3.86
C SER A 112 10.65 16.76 -3.15
N TYR A 113 11.70 17.20 -2.48
CA TYR A 113 12.57 16.33 -1.70
C TYR A 113 11.83 15.67 -0.53
N LEU A 114 11.11 16.48 0.26
CA LEU A 114 10.33 15.98 1.40
C LEU A 114 9.23 15.01 0.95
N VAL A 115 8.50 15.36 -0.12
CA VAL A 115 7.46 14.51 -0.70
C VAL A 115 8.06 13.21 -1.22
N GLY A 116 9.19 13.25 -1.92
CA GLY A 116 9.88 12.07 -2.40
C GLY A 116 10.29 11.11 -1.27
N GLN A 117 10.83 11.62 -0.17
CA GLN A 117 11.17 10.82 1.01
C GLN A 117 9.93 10.18 1.64
N LEU A 118 8.84 10.96 1.80
CA LEU A 118 7.60 10.47 2.38
C LEU A 118 6.94 9.43 1.49
N LEU A 119 6.89 9.64 0.18
CA LEU A 119 6.35 8.67 -0.77
C LEU A 119 7.12 7.35 -0.73
N LYS A 120 8.46 7.40 -0.76
CA LYS A 120 9.29 6.20 -0.62
C LYS A 120 8.92 5.42 0.64
N LYS A 121 8.78 6.10 1.77
CA LYS A 121 8.41 5.48 3.05
C LYS A 121 7.01 4.88 3.00
N ILE A 122 6.01 5.61 2.47
CA ILE A 122 4.63 5.12 2.32
C ILE A 122 4.59 3.84 1.48
N TYR A 123 5.26 3.81 0.34
CA TYR A 123 5.24 2.65 -0.55
C TYR A 123 5.97 1.45 0.05
N VAL A 124 7.11 1.65 0.71
CA VAL A 124 7.86 0.57 1.38
C VAL A 124 7.04 -0.02 2.51
N ASP A 125 6.51 0.81 3.43
CA ASP A 125 5.70 0.34 4.56
C ASP A 125 4.40 -0.32 4.08
N SER A 126 3.79 0.20 3.03
CA SER A 126 2.61 -0.37 2.41
C SER A 126 2.88 -1.76 1.82
N ALA A 127 4.02 -1.97 1.17
CA ALA A 127 4.42 -3.26 0.64
C ALA A 127 4.65 -4.29 1.76
N ILE A 128 5.29 -3.89 2.86
CA ILE A 128 5.47 -4.74 4.04
C ILE A 128 4.12 -5.15 4.63
N ARG A 129 3.21 -4.21 4.85
CA ARG A 129 1.87 -4.50 5.38
C ARG A 129 1.04 -5.39 4.45
N HIS A 130 1.20 -5.22 3.13
CA HIS A 130 0.56 -6.11 2.17
C HIS A 130 1.05 -7.55 2.35
N SER A 131 2.37 -7.77 2.42
CA SER A 131 2.97 -9.09 2.67
C SER A 131 2.44 -9.71 3.96
N GLU A 132 2.47 -8.96 5.07
CA GLU A 132 1.96 -9.41 6.37
C GLU A 132 0.46 -9.79 6.32
N ASN A 133 -0.35 -9.02 5.59
CA ASN A 133 -1.77 -9.33 5.42
C ASN A 133 -2.00 -10.61 4.60
N VAL A 134 -1.20 -10.83 3.56
CA VAL A 134 -1.23 -12.07 2.77
C VAL A 134 -0.82 -13.27 3.63
N ASP A 135 0.28 -13.16 4.37
CA ASP A 135 0.77 -14.23 5.25
C ASP A 135 -0.25 -14.57 6.34
N ARG A 136 -0.88 -13.57 6.94
CA ARG A 136 -1.95 -13.78 7.93
C ARG A 136 -3.18 -14.47 7.34
N ARG A 137 -3.54 -14.18 6.07
CA ARG A 137 -4.63 -14.88 5.38
C ARG A 137 -4.25 -16.33 5.09
N ASN A 138 -3.05 -16.57 4.60
CA ASN A 138 -2.54 -17.90 4.31
C ASN A 138 -2.43 -18.76 5.58
N ALA A 139 -1.94 -18.22 6.68
CA ALA A 139 -1.87 -18.90 7.98
C ALA A 139 -3.26 -19.30 8.54
N LYS A 140 -4.31 -18.52 8.24
CA LYS A 140 -5.69 -18.89 8.59
C LYS A 140 -6.21 -20.03 7.72
N ASN A 141 -5.89 -20.01 6.44
CA ASN A 141 -6.34 -21.05 5.49
C ASN A 141 -5.64 -22.38 5.72
N THR A 142 -4.36 -22.40 6.13
CA THR A 142 -3.63 -23.63 6.45
C THR A 142 -4.13 -24.30 7.73
N LYS A 143 -4.71 -23.57 8.68
CA LYS A 143 -5.31 -24.16 9.88
C LYS A 143 -6.62 -24.92 9.61
N THR A 144 -7.30 -24.65 8.49
CA THR A 144 -8.55 -25.31 8.10
C THR A 144 -8.37 -26.54 7.21
N THR A 145 -7.16 -26.79 6.71
CA THR A 145 -6.89 -27.88 5.75
C THR A 145 -5.89 -28.93 6.21
N SER A 146 -5.46 -28.89 7.47
CA SER A 146 -4.60 -29.96 8.01
C SER A 146 -5.42 -31.24 8.27
N LYS A 147 -5.79 -31.95 7.18
CA LYS A 147 -5.93 -33.40 7.30
C LYS A 147 -4.57 -33.93 7.77
N PRO A 148 -4.51 -34.84 8.74
CA PRO A 148 -3.24 -35.40 9.18
C PRO A 148 -2.56 -36.03 7.95
N VAL A 149 -1.46 -35.40 7.53
CA VAL A 149 -0.60 -35.97 6.49
C VAL A 149 -0.10 -37.28 7.06
N GLN A 150 -0.62 -38.42 6.55
CA GLN A 150 -0.10 -39.73 6.86
C GLN A 150 1.39 -39.69 6.49
N LYS A 151 2.24 -39.85 7.51
CA LYS A 151 3.70 -39.90 7.32
C LYS A 151 3.96 -40.95 6.23
N PRO A 152 4.69 -40.63 5.16
CA PRO A 152 4.99 -41.60 4.14
C PRO A 152 5.66 -42.80 4.81
N LYS A 153 5.15 -44.01 4.57
CA LYS A 153 5.77 -45.26 5.09
C LYS A 153 7.21 -45.24 4.58
N ARG A 154 8.16 -45.27 5.51
CA ARG A 154 9.57 -45.42 5.16
C ARG A 154 9.75 -46.81 4.59
N VAL A 155 9.85 -46.90 3.28
CA VAL A 155 10.17 -48.11 2.56
C VAL A 155 11.69 -48.28 2.66
N SER A 156 12.14 -49.41 3.21
CA SER A 156 13.58 -49.74 3.24
C SER A 156 14.10 -49.93 1.81
N TRP A 157 15.38 -49.56 1.56
CA TRP A 157 16.01 -49.76 0.27
C TRP A 157 15.92 -51.23 -0.23
N ALA A 158 15.96 -52.19 0.67
CA ALA A 158 15.76 -53.63 0.39
C ALA A 158 14.35 -53.93 -0.14
N GLN A 159 13.33 -53.32 0.44
CA GLN A 159 11.92 -53.43 -0.01
C GLN A 159 11.67 -52.74 -1.37
N PHE A 160 12.30 -51.57 -1.58
CA PHE A 160 12.23 -50.89 -2.87
C PHE A 160 12.87 -51.71 -3.99
N LYS A 161 13.97 -52.41 -3.71
CA LYS A 161 14.66 -53.26 -4.68
C LYS A 161 13.85 -54.49 -5.04
N GLN A 162 13.09 -55.09 -4.10
CA GLN A 162 12.18 -56.22 -4.36
C GLN A 162 10.99 -55.83 -5.20
N MET A 163 10.42 -54.63 -5.02
CA MET A 163 9.29 -54.12 -5.80
C MET A 163 9.65 -53.91 -7.29
N ASN A 164 10.91 -53.57 -7.61
CA ASN A 164 11.36 -53.34 -8.98
C ASN A 164 11.89 -54.61 -9.69
N THR A 165 11.96 -55.76 -9.03
CA THR A 165 12.38 -57.02 -9.64
C THR A 165 11.20 -57.88 -10.12
N ASP A 166 9.99 -57.55 -9.71
CA ASP A 166 8.79 -58.33 -10.12
C ASP A 166 8.13 -57.79 -11.43
N ASP A 167 8.57 -56.68 -12.02
CA ASP A 167 8.06 -56.13 -13.26
C ASP A 167 8.89 -56.57 -14.53
N SER A 168 9.69 -57.65 -14.43
CA SER A 168 10.51 -58.15 -15.53
C SER A 168 10.30 -59.64 -15.74
N LEU A 169 9.06 -60.02 -16.09
CA LEU A 169 8.74 -61.33 -16.70
C LEU A 169 7.60 -61.15 -17.71
#